data_2308b2e71393af5ba594bfaea70299a3
#
_entry.id   2308b2e71393af5ba594bfaea70299a3
#
_cell.length_a   1.000
_cell.length_b   1.000
_cell.length_c   1.000
_cell.angle_alpha   90.00
_cell.angle_beta   90.00
_cell.angle_gamma   90.00
#
_symmetry.space_group_name_H-M   'P 1'
#
loop_
_entity.id
_entity.type
_entity.pdbx_description
1 polymer ?
#
loop_
_entity_poly.entity_id
_entity_poly.type
_entity_poly.pdbx_seq_one_letter_code
_entity_poly.pdbx_strand_id
1 'polypeptide(L)'
;MIYALLIFTIAYTIFIIFIISGLFRHNILPVSNLETLPFVSIIIAARNEEKNLPDLLDDLINQEYPSNKFEIIIINDRSYDSTPEILLEASENYAFIKTITVDEKSEHMAPKKNAIDLGVKESKGEIILATDADCRVGPLWVASMTYSLINKNRIIIGYSEISKIQETLFEAYQKIDFLAILAANAGAAG
;
A
#
# COMPACT_ATOMS: atom_id res chain seq x y z
N MET A 1 31.29 20.26 -28.57
CA MET A 1 29.87 19.88 -28.57
C MET A 1 29.68 18.35 -28.70
N ILE A 2 30.24 17.68 -29.69
CA ILE A 2 30.09 16.22 -29.92
C ILE A 2 30.61 15.40 -28.71
N TYR A 3 31.77 15.70 -28.14
CA TYR A 3 32.31 14.99 -26.98
C TYR A 3 31.43 15.13 -25.72
N ALA A 4 30.85 16.31 -25.49
CA ALA A 4 29.93 16.51 -24.37
C ALA A 4 28.67 15.67 -24.51
N LEU A 5 28.09 15.61 -25.74
CA LEU A 5 26.95 14.78 -26.04
C LEU A 5 27.26 13.28 -25.83
N LEU A 6 28.43 12.84 -26.25
CA LEU A 6 28.87 11.46 -26.13
C LEU A 6 29.06 11.05 -24.67
N ILE A 7 29.66 11.91 -23.83
CA ILE A 7 29.79 11.70 -22.39
C ILE A 7 28.42 11.60 -21.72
N PHE A 8 27.49 12.49 -22.08
CA PHE A 8 26.14 12.48 -21.50
C PHE A 8 25.38 11.20 -21.89
N THR A 9 25.48 10.75 -23.13
CA THR A 9 24.85 9.51 -23.61
C THR A 9 25.41 8.29 -22.86
N ILE A 10 26.74 8.21 -22.70
CA ILE A 10 27.36 7.12 -21.95
C ILE A 10 26.92 7.11 -20.49
N ALA A 11 26.93 8.26 -19.81
CA ALA A 11 26.48 8.38 -18.41
C ALA A 11 25.04 7.97 -18.24
N TYR A 12 24.16 8.41 -19.15
CA TYR A 12 22.75 8.02 -19.16
C TYR A 12 22.56 6.51 -19.39
N THR A 13 23.32 5.93 -20.33
CA THR A 13 23.26 4.48 -20.60
C THR A 13 23.69 3.67 -19.36
N ILE A 14 24.77 4.07 -18.69
CA ILE A 14 25.24 3.44 -17.44
C ILE A 14 24.17 3.54 -16.36
N PHE A 15 23.55 4.71 -16.20
CA PHE A 15 22.45 4.90 -15.24
C PHE A 15 21.26 3.98 -15.51
N ILE A 16 20.84 3.86 -16.76
CA ILE A 16 19.73 2.94 -17.15
C ILE A 16 20.11 1.48 -16.89
N ILE A 17 21.34 1.06 -17.23
CA ILE A 17 21.81 -0.31 -16.95
C ILE A 17 21.81 -0.57 -15.43
N PHE A 18 22.23 0.39 -14.63
CA PHE A 18 22.20 0.29 -13.16
C PHE A 18 20.77 0.05 -12.64
N ILE A 19 19.79 0.87 -13.06
CA ILE A 19 18.37 0.71 -12.69
C ILE A 19 17.84 -0.67 -13.12
N ILE A 20 18.07 -1.06 -14.37
CA ILE A 20 17.63 -2.35 -14.88
C ILE A 20 18.27 -3.51 -14.08
N SER A 21 19.56 -3.43 -13.80
CA SER A 21 20.23 -4.47 -13.01
C SER A 21 19.66 -4.64 -11.60
N GLY A 22 19.22 -3.53 -10.97
CA GLY A 22 18.56 -3.55 -9.68
C GLY A 22 17.22 -4.28 -9.71
N LEU A 23 16.42 -4.09 -10.76
CA LEU A 23 15.13 -4.78 -10.91
C LEU A 23 15.27 -6.31 -10.95
N PHE A 24 16.36 -6.84 -11.51
CA PHE A 24 16.61 -8.29 -11.56
C PHE A 24 17.21 -8.88 -10.27
N ARG A 25 17.52 -8.06 -9.28
CA ARG A 25 18.02 -8.54 -7.97
C ARG A 25 16.91 -8.92 -7.01
N HIS A 26 15.66 -8.58 -7.31
CA HIS A 26 14.52 -8.94 -6.49
C HIS A 26 14.19 -10.42 -6.70
N ASN A 27 14.46 -11.24 -5.68
CA ASN A 27 14.04 -12.63 -5.66
C ASN A 27 12.54 -12.69 -5.36
N ILE A 28 11.76 -13.25 -6.27
CA ILE A 28 10.40 -13.68 -6.00
C ILE A 28 10.51 -14.90 -5.08
N LEU A 29 10.24 -14.71 -3.81
CA LEU A 29 10.27 -15.81 -2.84
C LEU A 29 8.99 -16.63 -2.99
N PRO A 30 9.06 -17.96 -3.13
CA PRO A 30 7.87 -18.79 -3.16
C PRO A 30 7.16 -18.73 -1.81
N VAL A 31 5.83 -18.59 -1.84
CA VAL A 31 4.97 -18.70 -0.64
C VAL A 31 4.94 -20.18 -0.25
N SER A 32 5.93 -20.67 0.49
CA SER A 32 5.97 -22.04 0.96
C SER A 32 6.26 -22.10 2.45
N ASN A 33 5.40 -22.83 3.19
CA ASN A 33 5.52 -23.22 4.59
C ASN A 33 5.62 -22.07 5.60
N LEU A 34 4.50 -21.36 5.80
CA LEU A 34 4.30 -20.51 6.97
C LEU A 34 3.80 -21.36 8.14
N GLU A 35 4.69 -22.10 8.79
CA GLU A 35 4.34 -22.83 10.01
C GLU A 35 3.90 -21.89 11.16
N THR A 36 4.37 -20.63 11.11
CA THR A 36 3.94 -19.57 12.03
C THR A 36 3.70 -18.27 11.28
N LEU A 37 2.43 -18.00 10.95
CA LEU A 37 2.03 -16.72 10.38
C LEU A 37 2.08 -15.62 11.45
N PRO A 38 2.79 -14.49 11.23
CA PRO A 38 2.77 -13.36 12.15
C PRO A 38 1.39 -12.72 12.19
N PHE A 39 1.08 -12.01 13.27
CA PHE A 39 -0.12 -11.19 13.35
C PHE A 39 0.12 -9.86 12.61
N VAL A 40 -0.81 -9.49 11.75
CA VAL A 40 -0.71 -8.33 10.86
C VAL A 40 -1.74 -7.27 11.23
N SER A 41 -1.34 -6.02 11.34
CA SER A 41 -2.28 -4.88 11.44
C SER A 41 -2.29 -4.13 10.12
N ILE A 42 -3.47 -4.01 9.50
CA ILE A 42 -3.70 -3.25 8.28
C ILE A 42 -4.27 -1.89 8.68
N ILE A 43 -3.55 -0.81 8.34
CA ILE A 43 -3.91 0.56 8.72
C ILE A 43 -4.38 1.34 7.50
N ILE A 44 -5.55 1.95 7.61
CA ILE A 44 -6.19 2.70 6.53
C ILE A 44 -6.64 4.05 7.08
N ALA A 45 -6.21 5.14 6.45
CA ALA A 45 -6.75 6.47 6.70
C ALA A 45 -7.84 6.76 5.67
N ALA A 46 -9.07 7.02 6.13
CA ALA A 46 -10.21 7.30 5.29
C ALA A 46 -10.76 8.70 5.57
N ARG A 47 -11.09 9.44 4.50
CA ARG A 47 -11.78 10.71 4.59
C ARG A 47 -12.62 10.95 3.35
N ASN A 48 -13.96 10.91 3.50
CA ASN A 48 -14.92 11.07 2.41
C ASN A 48 -14.72 10.03 1.30
N GLU A 49 -14.68 8.76 1.69
CA GLU A 49 -14.40 7.62 0.81
C GLU A 49 -15.62 6.71 0.63
N GLU A 50 -16.83 7.25 0.76
CA GLU A 50 -18.09 6.48 0.64
C GLU A 50 -18.19 5.65 -0.64
N LYS A 51 -17.50 6.06 -1.72
CA LYS A 51 -17.54 5.38 -3.03
C LYS A 51 -16.52 4.27 -3.17
N ASN A 52 -15.36 4.42 -2.53
CA ASN A 52 -14.22 3.51 -2.72
C ASN A 52 -14.12 2.49 -1.57
N LEU A 53 -14.47 2.92 -0.36
CA LEU A 53 -14.32 2.13 0.85
C LEU A 53 -15.06 0.78 0.83
N PRO A 54 -16.30 0.66 0.31
CA PRO A 54 -16.98 -0.63 0.24
C PRO A 54 -16.21 -1.69 -0.55
N ASP A 55 -15.65 -1.29 -1.70
CA ASP A 55 -14.87 -2.16 -2.56
C ASP A 55 -13.55 -2.61 -1.90
N LEU A 56 -12.86 -1.69 -1.21
CA LEU A 56 -11.65 -2.03 -0.47
C LEU A 56 -11.96 -2.96 0.71
N LEU A 57 -13.05 -2.72 1.45
CA LEU A 57 -13.47 -3.59 2.54
C LEU A 57 -13.75 -5.01 2.05
N ASP A 58 -14.45 -5.14 0.91
CA ASP A 58 -14.69 -6.45 0.30
C ASP A 58 -13.37 -7.16 -0.06
N ASP A 59 -12.44 -6.46 -0.68
CA ASP A 59 -11.10 -7.00 -0.98
C ASP A 59 -10.34 -7.47 0.28
N LEU A 60 -10.45 -6.72 1.39
CA LEU A 60 -9.74 -7.02 2.63
C LEU A 60 -10.39 -8.15 3.43
N ILE A 61 -11.71 -8.26 3.39
CA ILE A 61 -12.45 -9.36 4.03
C ILE A 61 -12.15 -10.70 3.33
N ASN A 62 -11.93 -10.65 2.01
CA ASN A 62 -11.66 -11.82 1.18
C ASN A 62 -10.16 -12.15 1.01
N GLN A 63 -9.29 -11.67 1.92
CA GLN A 63 -7.86 -11.99 1.87
C GLN A 63 -7.59 -13.48 2.15
N GLU A 64 -6.71 -14.09 1.37
CA GLU A 64 -6.18 -15.44 1.61
C GLU A 64 -5.14 -15.43 2.74
N TYR A 65 -5.58 -15.01 3.93
CA TYR A 65 -4.81 -14.99 5.18
C TYR A 65 -5.77 -15.33 6.33
N PRO A 66 -5.37 -16.11 7.35
CA PRO A 66 -6.29 -16.49 8.42
C PRO A 66 -6.86 -15.28 9.14
N SER A 67 -8.18 -15.19 9.24
CA SER A 67 -8.90 -14.04 9.83
C SER A 67 -8.56 -13.78 11.30
N ASN A 68 -8.06 -14.79 12.02
CA ASN A 68 -7.58 -14.67 13.38
C ASN A 68 -6.09 -14.24 13.46
N LYS A 69 -5.46 -13.97 12.33
CA LYS A 69 -4.05 -13.57 12.21
C LYS A 69 -3.86 -12.17 11.63
N PHE A 70 -4.94 -11.41 11.44
CA PHE A 70 -4.84 -10.00 11.10
C PHE A 70 -5.97 -9.18 11.71
N GLU A 71 -5.77 -7.91 11.80
CA GLU A 71 -6.77 -6.90 12.12
C GLU A 71 -6.72 -5.76 11.10
N ILE A 72 -7.84 -5.10 10.91
CA ILE A 72 -7.96 -3.91 10.05
C ILE A 72 -8.33 -2.74 10.95
N ILE A 73 -7.51 -1.69 10.94
CA ILE A 73 -7.73 -0.48 11.72
C ILE A 73 -7.96 0.65 10.73
N ILE A 74 -9.18 1.16 10.69
CA ILE A 74 -9.56 2.24 9.78
C ILE A 74 -9.80 3.51 10.58
N ILE A 75 -9.08 4.55 10.21
CA ILE A 75 -9.16 5.84 10.89
C ILE A 75 -10.00 6.79 10.04
N ASN A 76 -11.18 7.12 10.54
CA ASN A 76 -12.06 8.12 9.95
C ASN A 76 -11.56 9.52 10.31
N ASP A 77 -10.93 10.21 9.36
CA ASP A 77 -10.46 11.57 9.57
C ASP A 77 -11.54 12.60 9.20
N ARG A 78 -12.55 12.76 10.09
CA ARG A 78 -13.58 13.80 9.97
C ARG A 78 -14.32 13.76 8.63
N SER A 79 -14.79 12.60 8.22
CA SER A 79 -15.67 12.47 7.05
C SER A 79 -17.03 13.11 7.34
N TYR A 80 -17.67 13.63 6.28
CA TYR A 80 -18.99 14.26 6.31
C TYR A 80 -19.96 13.63 5.29
N ASP A 81 -19.52 12.61 4.58
CA ASP A 81 -20.30 11.72 3.70
C ASP A 81 -20.71 10.45 4.46
N SER A 82 -21.15 9.40 3.75
CA SER A 82 -21.56 8.13 4.36
C SER A 82 -20.39 7.23 4.80
N THR A 83 -19.16 7.72 4.82
CA THR A 83 -17.99 6.94 5.28
C THR A 83 -18.17 6.43 6.73
N PRO A 84 -18.60 7.25 7.70
CA PRO A 84 -18.77 6.80 9.09
C PRO A 84 -19.77 5.64 9.24
N GLU A 85 -20.90 5.69 8.52
CA GLU A 85 -21.93 4.65 8.55
C GLU A 85 -21.41 3.33 7.98
N ILE A 86 -20.67 3.37 6.86
CA ILE A 86 -20.03 2.20 6.25
C ILE A 86 -19.04 1.57 7.21
N LEU A 87 -18.25 2.38 7.91
CA LEU A 87 -17.26 1.89 8.88
C LEU A 87 -17.92 1.27 10.11
N LEU A 88 -19.01 1.85 10.60
CA LEU A 88 -19.77 1.31 11.71
C LEU A 88 -20.31 -0.07 11.36
N GLU A 89 -20.99 -0.21 10.23
CA GLU A 89 -21.53 -1.47 9.75
C GLU A 89 -20.42 -2.54 9.60
N ALA A 90 -19.27 -2.17 9.02
CA ALA A 90 -18.17 -3.09 8.87
C ALA A 90 -17.62 -3.58 10.22
N SER A 91 -17.48 -2.70 11.21
CA SER A 91 -16.98 -3.08 12.54
C SER A 91 -17.98 -3.90 13.36
N GLU A 92 -19.28 -3.77 13.12
CA GLU A 92 -20.32 -4.61 13.73
C GLU A 92 -20.36 -6.03 13.12
N ASN A 93 -20.12 -6.14 11.81
CA ASN A 93 -20.16 -7.40 11.10
C ASN A 93 -18.87 -8.23 11.22
N TYR A 94 -17.71 -7.59 11.41
CA TYR A 94 -16.41 -8.26 11.40
C TYR A 94 -15.57 -7.91 12.61
N ALA A 95 -15.39 -8.85 13.53
CA ALA A 95 -14.66 -8.65 14.79
C ALA A 95 -13.18 -8.27 14.63
N PHE A 96 -12.59 -8.50 13.45
CA PHE A 96 -11.23 -8.12 13.13
C PHE A 96 -11.11 -6.71 12.50
N ILE A 97 -12.25 -6.00 12.32
CA ILE A 97 -12.28 -4.61 11.87
C ILE A 97 -12.50 -3.69 13.06
N LYS A 98 -11.60 -2.75 13.26
CA LYS A 98 -11.67 -1.69 14.27
C LYS A 98 -11.71 -0.34 13.59
N THR A 99 -12.58 0.54 14.05
CA THR A 99 -12.69 1.92 13.54
C THR A 99 -12.32 2.92 14.63
N ILE A 100 -11.64 3.99 14.23
CA ILE A 100 -11.25 5.10 15.11
C ILE A 100 -11.67 6.39 14.42
N THR A 101 -12.45 7.21 15.11
CA THR A 101 -12.82 8.53 14.58
C THR A 101 -11.92 9.61 15.18
N VAL A 102 -11.42 10.47 14.31
CA VAL A 102 -10.67 11.67 14.67
C VAL A 102 -11.62 12.85 14.58
N ASP A 103 -11.91 13.51 15.70
CA ASP A 103 -12.87 14.62 15.74
C ASP A 103 -12.17 15.96 15.47
N GLU A 104 -10.92 16.11 15.88
CA GLU A 104 -10.17 17.35 15.77
C GLU A 104 -8.93 17.24 14.89
N LYS A 105 -8.61 18.33 14.21
CA LYS A 105 -7.38 18.41 13.42
C LYS A 105 -6.17 18.50 14.33
N SER A 106 -5.16 17.67 14.09
CA SER A 106 -3.88 17.80 14.78
C SER A 106 -3.21 19.15 14.44
N GLU A 107 -2.71 19.85 15.44
CA GLU A 107 -1.94 21.10 15.26
C GLU A 107 -0.51 20.83 14.76
N HIS A 108 0.00 19.61 14.97
CA HIS A 108 1.42 19.29 14.77
C HIS A 108 1.68 18.33 13.59
N MET A 109 0.64 17.69 13.06
CA MET A 109 0.78 16.72 11.98
C MET A 109 -0.24 16.94 10.86
N ALA A 110 0.18 16.61 9.62
CA ALA A 110 -0.75 16.54 8.50
C ALA A 110 -1.84 15.48 8.78
N PRO A 111 -3.10 15.69 8.36
CA PRO A 111 -4.24 14.85 8.71
C PRO A 111 -3.99 13.35 8.45
N LYS A 112 -3.58 12.97 7.24
CA LYS A 112 -3.28 11.58 6.88
C LYS A 112 -2.17 10.97 7.75
N LYS A 113 -1.12 11.74 8.05
CA LYS A 113 -0.02 11.29 8.91
C LYS A 113 -0.49 11.05 10.34
N ASN A 114 -1.35 11.94 10.87
CA ASN A 114 -1.95 11.78 12.19
C ASN A 114 -2.84 10.54 12.26
N ALA A 115 -3.66 10.31 11.25
CA ALA A 115 -4.50 9.12 11.17
C ALA A 115 -3.66 7.82 11.17
N ILE A 116 -2.63 7.76 10.35
CA ILE A 116 -1.73 6.59 10.31
C ILE A 116 -1.01 6.40 11.66
N ASP A 117 -0.51 7.46 12.29
CA ASP A 117 0.16 7.41 13.60
C ASP A 117 -0.77 6.86 14.70
N LEU A 118 -2.04 7.27 14.70
CA LEU A 118 -3.06 6.73 15.60
C LEU A 118 -3.30 5.23 15.33
N GLY A 119 -3.42 4.84 14.07
CA GLY A 119 -3.58 3.43 13.70
C GLY A 119 -2.39 2.58 14.15
N VAL A 120 -1.16 3.08 13.98
CA VAL A 120 0.06 2.41 14.46
C VAL A 120 0.07 2.24 15.97
N LYS A 121 -0.33 3.25 16.73
CA LYS A 121 -0.40 3.19 18.20
C LYS A 121 -1.41 2.17 18.72
N GLU A 122 -2.49 1.95 17.97
CA GLU A 122 -3.57 1.03 18.32
C GLU A 122 -3.35 -0.40 17.75
N SER A 123 -2.32 -0.57 16.93
CA SER A 123 -2.02 -1.84 16.29
C SER A 123 -1.41 -2.86 17.26
N LYS A 124 -1.72 -4.15 17.01
CA LYS A 124 -1.18 -5.29 17.76
C LYS A 124 -0.28 -6.17 16.90
N GLY A 125 -0.20 -5.86 15.59
CA GLY A 125 0.54 -6.64 14.62
C GLY A 125 2.03 -6.55 14.79
N GLU A 126 2.70 -7.69 14.61
CA GLU A 126 4.16 -7.75 14.45
C GLU A 126 4.57 -7.09 13.12
N ILE A 127 3.66 -7.10 12.16
CA ILE A 127 3.80 -6.48 10.84
C ILE A 127 2.67 -5.45 10.67
N ILE A 128 3.05 -4.26 10.21
CA ILE A 128 2.11 -3.21 9.87
C ILE A 128 2.08 -3.06 8.36
N LEU A 129 0.91 -3.21 7.76
CA LEU A 129 0.63 -2.87 6.37
C LEU A 129 -0.19 -1.58 6.33
N ALA A 130 0.07 -0.74 5.35
CA ALA A 130 -0.74 0.46 5.12
C ALA A 130 -1.16 0.52 3.66
N THR A 131 -2.40 0.92 3.43
CA THR A 131 -2.95 1.22 2.10
C THR A 131 -3.88 2.42 2.17
N ASP A 132 -4.16 3.03 1.03
CA ASP A 132 -5.09 4.13 0.94
C ASP A 132 -6.53 3.60 0.78
N ALA A 133 -7.52 4.37 1.22
CA ALA A 133 -8.92 3.96 1.19
C ALA A 133 -9.53 3.91 -0.22
N ASP A 134 -8.87 4.53 -1.21
CA ASP A 134 -9.22 4.51 -2.63
C ASP A 134 -8.46 3.44 -3.45
N CYS A 135 -7.71 2.57 -2.77
CA CYS A 135 -6.99 1.48 -3.41
C CYS A 135 -7.84 0.20 -3.51
N ARG A 136 -7.46 -0.70 -4.43
CA ARG A 136 -7.95 -2.07 -4.51
C ARG A 136 -6.78 -3.03 -4.27
N VAL A 137 -7.01 -4.13 -3.59
CA VAL A 137 -5.98 -5.11 -3.28
C VAL A 137 -6.42 -6.51 -3.70
N GLY A 138 -5.47 -7.30 -4.22
CA GLY A 138 -5.77 -8.68 -4.59
C GLY A 138 -5.86 -9.62 -3.37
N PRO A 139 -6.43 -10.83 -3.53
CA PRO A 139 -6.67 -11.77 -2.42
C PRO A 139 -5.39 -12.25 -1.72
N LEU A 140 -4.26 -12.21 -2.37
CA LEU A 140 -2.95 -12.58 -1.82
C LEU A 140 -2.12 -11.39 -1.30
N TRP A 141 -2.69 -10.19 -1.22
CA TRP A 141 -1.94 -8.98 -0.87
C TRP A 141 -1.31 -9.06 0.53
N VAL A 142 -2.09 -9.41 1.55
CA VAL A 142 -1.59 -9.57 2.92
C VAL A 142 -0.52 -10.65 2.99
N ALA A 143 -0.75 -11.81 2.39
CA ALA A 143 0.20 -12.92 2.38
C ALA A 143 1.51 -12.53 1.69
N SER A 144 1.45 -11.90 0.52
CA SER A 144 2.63 -11.51 -0.28
C SER A 144 3.47 -10.47 0.44
N MET A 145 2.83 -9.43 1.02
CA MET A 145 3.53 -8.38 1.76
C MET A 145 4.18 -8.93 3.03
N THR A 146 3.44 -9.76 3.78
CA THR A 146 3.92 -10.40 5.00
C THR A 146 5.11 -11.30 4.73
N TYR A 147 5.01 -12.16 3.73
CA TYR A 147 6.08 -13.08 3.35
C TYR A 147 7.38 -12.36 3.00
N SER A 148 7.26 -11.25 2.30
CA SER A 148 8.41 -10.42 1.91
C SER A 148 9.11 -9.76 3.10
N LEU A 149 8.41 -9.60 4.25
CA LEU A 149 8.93 -9.00 5.49
C LEU A 149 9.51 -10.01 6.47
N ILE A 150 9.09 -11.28 6.43
CA ILE A 150 9.54 -12.31 7.37
C ILE A 150 11.07 -12.46 7.29
N ASN A 151 11.71 -12.47 8.45
CA ASN A 151 13.16 -12.60 8.63
C ASN A 151 14.00 -11.41 8.13
N LYS A 152 13.39 -10.25 7.89
CA LYS A 152 14.14 -9.06 7.45
C LYS A 152 13.54 -7.80 8.08
N ASN A 153 14.31 -7.09 8.90
CA ASN A 153 13.94 -5.75 9.35
C ASN A 153 13.98 -4.78 8.15
N ARG A 154 12.88 -4.72 7.39
CA ARG A 154 12.78 -3.97 6.15
C ARG A 154 11.48 -3.17 6.10
N ILE A 155 11.51 -2.13 5.32
CA ILE A 155 10.31 -1.48 4.78
C ILE A 155 10.13 -2.04 3.37
N ILE A 156 8.92 -2.47 3.05
CA ILE A 156 8.57 -2.96 1.72
C ILE A 156 7.53 -2.03 1.12
N ILE A 157 7.75 -1.62 -0.10
CA ILE A 157 6.80 -0.87 -0.90
C ILE A 157 6.18 -1.84 -1.90
N GLY A 158 4.86 -2.01 -1.82
CA GLY A 158 4.10 -2.82 -2.76
C GLY A 158 4.04 -2.16 -4.15
N TYR A 159 3.85 -2.99 -5.16
CA TYR A 159 3.54 -2.50 -6.49
C TYR A 159 2.11 -1.94 -6.51
N SER A 160 1.94 -0.78 -7.10
CA SER A 160 0.63 -0.16 -7.34
C SER A 160 0.45 0.11 -8.84
N GLU A 161 -0.76 -0.05 -9.32
CA GLU A 161 -1.15 0.23 -10.70
C GLU A 161 -2.35 1.18 -10.71
N ILE A 162 -2.35 2.12 -11.65
CA ILE A 162 -3.51 2.97 -11.89
C ILE A 162 -4.52 2.17 -12.70
N SER A 163 -5.62 1.76 -12.04
CA SER A 163 -6.71 1.03 -12.70
C SER A 163 -7.86 1.97 -13.02
N LYS A 164 -8.20 2.10 -14.31
CA LYS A 164 -9.41 2.77 -14.77
C LYS A 164 -10.05 2.03 -15.93
N ILE A 165 -11.38 2.13 -15.99
CA ILE A 165 -12.22 1.38 -16.93
C ILE A 165 -12.14 1.90 -18.38
N GLN A 166 -11.73 3.17 -18.60
CA GLN A 166 -11.57 3.75 -19.94
C GLN A 166 -10.14 4.25 -20.14
N GLU A 167 -9.49 3.72 -21.16
CA GLU A 167 -8.12 4.12 -21.51
C GLU A 167 -8.12 5.27 -22.48
N THR A 168 -7.98 6.49 -21.97
CA THR A 168 -7.59 7.64 -22.81
C THR A 168 -6.07 7.60 -23.04
N LEU A 169 -5.60 8.25 -24.12
CA LEU A 169 -4.15 8.38 -24.39
C LEU A 169 -3.41 9.04 -23.21
N PHE A 170 -4.07 9.95 -22.51
CA PHE A 170 -3.51 10.63 -21.34
C PHE A 170 -3.35 9.68 -20.16
N GLU A 171 -4.33 8.83 -19.90
CA GLU A 171 -4.26 7.80 -18.85
C GLU A 171 -3.23 6.72 -19.16
N ALA A 172 -3.11 6.31 -20.41
CA ALA A 172 -2.04 5.41 -20.83
C ALA A 172 -0.65 6.02 -20.59
N TYR A 173 -0.48 7.30 -20.88
CA TYR A 173 0.75 8.03 -20.57
C TYR A 173 1.02 8.07 -19.06
N GLN A 174 0.02 8.42 -18.23
CA GLN A 174 0.16 8.43 -16.78
C GLN A 174 0.54 7.08 -16.20
N LYS A 175 -0.02 5.97 -16.72
CA LYS A 175 0.34 4.61 -16.32
C LYS A 175 1.81 4.31 -16.62
N ILE A 176 2.29 4.66 -17.81
CA ILE A 176 3.68 4.44 -18.22
C ILE A 176 4.64 5.28 -17.35
N ASP A 177 4.31 6.55 -17.09
CA ASP A 177 5.11 7.44 -16.26
C ASP A 177 5.20 6.92 -14.82
N PHE A 178 4.07 6.54 -14.24
CA PHE A 178 4.02 5.96 -12.90
C PHE A 178 4.80 4.65 -12.80
N LEU A 179 4.66 3.76 -13.79
CA LEU A 179 5.42 2.52 -13.86
C LEU A 179 6.93 2.77 -13.97
N ALA A 180 7.34 3.77 -14.76
CA ALA A 180 8.73 4.15 -14.89
C ALA A 180 9.32 4.65 -13.57
N ILE A 181 8.57 5.47 -12.81
CA ILE A 181 8.98 5.96 -11.47
C ILE A 181 9.11 4.78 -10.49
N LEU A 182 8.14 3.88 -10.45
CA LEU A 182 8.20 2.69 -9.59
C LEU A 182 9.38 1.79 -9.93
N ALA A 183 9.61 1.54 -11.22
CA ALA A 183 10.72 0.73 -11.71
C ALA A 183 12.08 1.37 -11.36
N ALA A 184 12.21 2.69 -11.52
CA ALA A 184 13.41 3.41 -11.15
C ALA A 184 13.69 3.32 -9.64
N ASN A 185 12.67 3.50 -8.79
CA ASN A 185 12.79 3.38 -7.34
C ASN A 185 13.16 1.96 -6.92
N ALA A 186 12.49 0.95 -7.47
CA ALA A 186 12.79 -0.47 -7.20
C ALA A 186 14.22 -0.83 -7.65
N GLY A 187 14.63 -0.40 -8.84
CA GLY A 187 15.98 -0.63 -9.34
C GLY A 187 17.08 0.08 -8.55
N ALA A 188 16.79 1.25 -7.99
CA ALA A 188 17.73 1.99 -7.13
C ALA A 188 17.86 1.38 -5.71
N ALA A 189 16.81 0.68 -5.24
CA ALA A 189 16.78 0.04 -3.92
C ALA A 189 17.38 -1.39 -3.92
N GLY A 190 17.49 -2.05 -5.09
CA GLY A 190 18.09 -3.39 -5.26
C GLY A 190 19.59 -3.30 -5.44
#